data_6e9d969db0beeffc2888f99f90078b9f
#
_entry.id   6e9d969db0beeffc2888f99f90078b9f
#
_cell.length_a   1.000
_cell.length_b   1.000
_cell.length_c   1.000
_cell.angle_alpha   90.00
_cell.angle_beta   90.00
_cell.angle_gamma   90.00
#
_symmetry.space_group_name_H-M   'P 1'
#
loop_
_entity.id
_entity.type
_entity.pdbx_description
1 polymer ?
#
loop_
_entity_poly.entity_id
_entity_poly.type
_entity_poly.pdbx_seq_one_letter_code
_entity_poly.pdbx_strand_id
1 'polypeptide(L)'
;MSGKLNNKAALILGAAGKDNMGQVMARRFAQEGAKIVVAGRNEESLKEISSEVGGDYAVCDITKKEDIDAMTSKVIDLHGKLDIGIQATGWGYLSPFLESTEEDLVKIMNLQFKGPYQFFQSCIPAMKDGGNIIQISSATATIMLDNHAAYMGTKAGIDHVIRTIANEFGETGIR
;
A
#
# COMPACT_ATOMS: atom_id res chain seq x y z
N MET A 1 21.55 1.01 -20.16
CA MET A 1 20.19 1.55 -20.46
C MET A 1 19.62 2.05 -19.15
N SER A 2 19.08 3.26 -19.08
CA SER A 2 18.38 3.73 -17.87
C SER A 2 17.13 2.87 -17.67
N GLY A 3 16.87 2.44 -16.42
CA GLY A 3 15.67 1.67 -16.09
C GLY A 3 14.39 2.51 -16.30
N LYS A 4 13.26 1.83 -16.43
CA LYS A 4 11.94 2.48 -16.67
C LYS A 4 11.47 3.39 -15.54
N LEU A 5 12.00 3.20 -14.32
CA LEU A 5 11.66 3.95 -13.12
C LEU A 5 12.82 4.83 -12.62
N ASN A 6 13.77 5.15 -13.50
CA ASN A 6 14.94 5.93 -13.11
C ASN A 6 14.54 7.27 -12.45
N ASN A 7 15.10 7.54 -11.27
CA ASN A 7 14.80 8.70 -10.42
C ASN A 7 13.35 8.81 -9.91
N LYS A 8 12.52 7.78 -10.02
CA LYS A 8 11.20 7.73 -9.39
C LYS A 8 11.30 7.34 -7.93
N ALA A 9 10.64 8.09 -7.05
CA ALA A 9 10.50 7.75 -5.64
C ALA A 9 9.30 6.82 -5.44
N ALA A 10 9.51 5.64 -4.89
CA ALA A 10 8.47 4.64 -4.69
C ALA A 10 8.37 4.22 -3.22
N LEU A 11 7.15 4.29 -2.67
CA LEU A 11 6.76 3.81 -1.36
C LEU A 11 5.98 2.52 -1.50
N ILE A 12 6.45 1.44 -0.85
CA ILE A 12 5.82 0.12 -0.92
C ILE A 12 5.44 -0.34 0.48
N LEU A 13 4.17 -0.14 0.85
CA LEU A 13 3.62 -0.59 2.13
C LEU A 13 3.12 -2.04 2.01
N GLY A 14 3.58 -2.89 2.93
CA GLY A 14 3.30 -4.33 2.92
C GLY A 14 4.50 -5.18 2.52
N ALA A 15 5.73 -4.67 2.66
CA ALA A 15 6.98 -5.36 2.31
C ALA A 15 7.66 -6.06 3.50
N ALA A 16 7.00 -6.20 4.65
CA ALA A 16 7.57 -6.78 5.87
C ALA A 16 7.49 -8.32 5.96
N GLY A 17 6.95 -9.00 4.97
CA GLY A 17 6.92 -10.47 4.90
C GLY A 17 7.99 -10.99 3.93
N LYS A 18 8.71 -12.04 4.33
CA LYS A 18 9.75 -12.63 3.49
C LYS A 18 9.18 -13.08 2.14
N ASP A 19 9.81 -12.64 1.07
CA ASP A 19 9.49 -12.96 -0.33
C ASP A 19 8.03 -12.71 -0.74
N ASN A 20 7.33 -11.83 -0.02
CA ASN A 20 5.97 -11.44 -0.36
C ASN A 20 5.94 -10.48 -1.58
N MET A 21 4.73 -10.18 -2.07
CA MET A 21 4.55 -9.30 -3.23
C MET A 21 5.22 -7.93 -3.06
N GLY A 22 5.19 -7.36 -1.84
CA GLY A 22 5.84 -6.07 -1.56
C GLY A 22 7.35 -6.14 -1.78
N GLN A 23 8.02 -7.19 -1.30
CA GLN A 23 9.46 -7.40 -1.51
C GLN A 23 9.80 -7.68 -2.97
N VAL A 24 8.99 -8.49 -3.67
CA VAL A 24 9.18 -8.76 -5.12
C VAL A 24 9.08 -7.46 -5.92
N MET A 25 8.10 -6.61 -5.62
CA MET A 25 7.95 -5.30 -6.26
C MET A 25 9.13 -4.38 -5.92
N ALA A 26 9.60 -4.35 -4.67
CA ALA A 26 10.75 -3.54 -4.25
C ALA A 26 12.00 -3.90 -5.05
N ARG A 27 12.33 -5.20 -5.14
CA ARG A 27 13.46 -5.68 -5.95
C ARG A 27 13.33 -5.27 -7.41
N ARG A 28 12.15 -5.49 -8.00
CA ARG A 28 11.94 -5.16 -9.41
C ARG A 28 12.04 -3.67 -9.68
N PHE A 29 11.47 -2.84 -8.82
CA PHE A 29 11.49 -1.39 -8.98
C PHE A 29 12.91 -0.81 -8.79
N ALA A 30 13.67 -1.36 -7.85
CA ALA A 30 15.09 -1.00 -7.67
C ALA A 30 15.92 -1.34 -8.92
N GLN A 31 15.71 -2.52 -9.53
CA GLN A 31 16.35 -2.91 -10.79
C GLN A 31 16.02 -1.96 -11.94
N GLU A 32 14.84 -1.34 -11.92
CA GLU A 32 14.41 -0.34 -12.90
C GLU A 32 14.85 1.10 -12.54
N GLY A 33 15.64 1.27 -11.47
CA GLY A 33 16.25 2.54 -11.08
C GLY A 33 15.39 3.42 -10.16
N ALA A 34 14.36 2.88 -9.54
CA ALA A 34 13.57 3.62 -8.55
C ALA A 34 14.32 3.77 -7.23
N LYS A 35 14.08 4.87 -6.54
CA LYS A 35 14.46 5.11 -5.14
C LYS A 35 13.37 4.52 -4.26
N ILE A 36 13.70 3.53 -3.43
CA ILE A 36 12.72 2.70 -2.73
C ILE A 36 12.65 3.05 -1.24
N VAL A 37 11.44 3.20 -0.72
CA VAL A 37 11.14 3.11 0.71
C VAL A 37 10.15 1.95 0.89
N VAL A 38 10.57 0.92 1.62
CA VAL A 38 9.72 -0.21 1.99
C VAL A 38 9.10 0.03 3.35
N ALA A 39 7.85 -0.40 3.55
CA ALA A 39 7.15 -0.20 4.81
C ALA A 39 6.32 -1.40 5.26
N GLY A 40 6.11 -1.49 6.58
CA GLY A 40 5.35 -2.55 7.24
C GLY A 40 5.68 -2.62 8.73
N ARG A 41 5.24 -3.68 9.41
CA ARG A 41 5.34 -3.78 10.88
C ARG A 41 6.61 -4.47 11.40
N ASN A 42 7.21 -5.37 10.63
CA ASN A 42 8.41 -6.12 11.05
C ASN A 42 9.66 -5.37 10.61
N GLU A 43 10.27 -4.65 11.55
CA GLU A 43 11.43 -3.80 11.30
C GLU A 43 12.66 -4.57 10.81
N GLU A 44 12.91 -5.78 11.35
CA GLU A 44 14.05 -6.61 10.96
C GLU A 44 13.96 -7.00 9.48
N SER A 45 12.81 -7.51 9.05
CA SER A 45 12.58 -7.87 7.65
C SER A 45 12.63 -6.63 6.72
N LEU A 46 12.21 -5.46 7.19
CA LEU A 46 12.32 -4.23 6.43
C LEU A 46 13.77 -3.77 6.28
N LYS A 47 14.60 -3.90 7.31
CA LYS A 47 16.04 -3.62 7.25
C LYS A 47 16.75 -4.52 6.24
N GLU A 48 16.42 -5.82 6.24
CA GLU A 48 16.98 -6.77 5.28
C GLU A 48 16.67 -6.38 3.84
N ILE A 49 15.38 -6.21 3.51
CA ILE A 49 14.98 -5.90 2.13
C ILE A 49 15.45 -4.50 1.70
N SER A 50 15.43 -3.48 2.57
CA SER A 50 15.92 -2.15 2.23
C SER A 50 17.41 -2.15 1.92
N SER A 51 18.22 -2.90 2.69
CA SER A 51 19.65 -3.09 2.41
C SER A 51 19.88 -3.82 1.08
N GLU A 52 19.09 -4.87 0.81
CA GLU A 52 19.19 -5.65 -0.44
C GLU A 52 18.93 -4.78 -1.69
N VAL A 53 17.91 -3.92 -1.64
CA VAL A 53 17.52 -3.08 -2.78
C VAL A 53 18.25 -1.72 -2.84
N GLY A 54 19.14 -1.43 -1.88
CA GLY A 54 19.81 -0.14 -1.78
C GLY A 54 18.86 1.02 -1.50
N GLY A 55 17.79 0.77 -0.74
CA GLY A 55 16.75 1.73 -0.39
C GLY A 55 16.67 1.99 1.12
N ASP A 56 15.55 2.58 1.53
CA ASP A 56 15.22 2.89 2.92
C ASP A 56 14.00 2.12 3.40
N TYR A 57 13.70 2.20 4.71
CA TYR A 57 12.50 1.58 5.27
C TYR A 57 11.78 2.50 6.26
N ALA A 58 10.50 2.23 6.50
CA ALA A 58 9.71 2.85 7.55
C ALA A 58 8.87 1.79 8.28
N VAL A 59 8.91 1.78 9.61
CA VAL A 59 7.97 0.97 10.39
C VAL A 59 6.60 1.64 10.34
N CYS A 60 5.57 0.90 9.94
CA CYS A 60 4.22 1.43 9.80
C CYS A 60 3.18 0.35 10.09
N ASP A 61 2.29 0.62 11.03
CA ASP A 61 1.02 -0.07 11.16
C ASP A 61 -0.05 0.73 10.40
N ILE A 62 -0.55 0.20 9.32
CA ILE A 62 -1.55 0.86 8.46
C ILE A 62 -2.85 1.23 9.22
N THR A 63 -3.10 0.65 10.37
CA THR A 63 -4.28 0.99 11.18
C THR A 63 -4.11 2.28 11.98
N LYS A 64 -2.89 2.83 12.02
CA LYS A 64 -2.50 4.05 12.73
C LYS A 64 -2.19 5.17 11.75
N LYS A 65 -2.96 6.24 11.82
CA LYS A 65 -2.81 7.39 10.91
C LYS A 65 -1.46 8.08 11.07
N GLU A 66 -0.97 8.18 12.29
CA GLU A 66 0.32 8.76 12.63
C GLU A 66 1.50 8.02 11.98
N ASP A 67 1.46 6.67 11.95
CA ASP A 67 2.49 5.86 11.29
C ASP A 67 2.47 6.08 9.77
N ILE A 68 1.26 6.19 9.19
CA ILE A 68 1.09 6.44 7.75
C ILE A 68 1.68 7.81 7.38
N ASP A 69 1.39 8.84 8.15
CA ASP A 69 1.89 10.19 7.88
C ASP A 69 3.41 10.28 8.08
N ALA A 70 3.94 9.67 9.13
CA ALA A 70 5.39 9.61 9.36
C ALA A 70 6.12 8.87 8.22
N MET A 71 5.57 7.74 7.75
CA MET A 71 6.12 6.99 6.62
C MET A 71 6.15 7.83 5.34
N THR A 72 5.06 8.53 5.02
CA THR A 72 5.00 9.38 3.82
C THR A 72 5.94 10.57 3.94
N SER A 73 6.00 11.22 5.11
CA SER A 73 6.94 12.31 5.38
C SER A 73 8.38 11.88 5.18
N LYS A 74 8.75 10.68 5.65
CA LYS A 74 10.10 10.11 5.44
C LYS A 74 10.47 10.01 3.95
N VAL A 75 9.52 9.62 3.07
CA VAL A 75 9.78 9.58 1.62
C VAL A 75 10.08 10.98 1.08
N ILE A 76 9.34 11.99 1.54
CA ILE A 76 9.54 13.38 1.11
C ILE A 76 10.89 13.91 1.61
N ASP A 77 11.26 13.62 2.87
CA ASP A 77 12.52 14.05 3.45
C ASP A 77 13.73 13.44 2.70
N LEU A 78 13.62 12.18 2.29
CA LEU A 78 14.70 11.48 1.57
C LEU A 78 14.78 11.85 0.08
N HIS A 79 13.64 12.06 -0.56
CA HIS A 79 13.58 12.12 -2.04
C HIS A 79 12.92 13.40 -2.59
N GLY A 80 12.36 14.25 -1.74
CA GLY A 80 11.71 15.51 -2.12
C GLY A 80 10.31 15.35 -2.72
N LYS A 81 9.90 14.12 -3.07
CA LYS A 81 8.63 13.80 -3.73
C LYS A 81 8.24 12.35 -3.57
N LEU A 82 6.99 12.03 -3.89
CA LEU A 82 6.50 10.68 -4.10
C LEU A 82 5.96 10.55 -5.53
N ASP A 83 6.47 9.58 -6.31
CA ASP A 83 5.98 9.28 -7.66
C ASP A 83 5.08 8.04 -7.67
N ILE A 84 5.33 7.04 -6.79
CA ILE A 84 4.62 5.77 -6.78
C ILE A 84 4.31 5.35 -5.34
N GLY A 85 3.04 5.16 -5.03
CA GLY A 85 2.56 4.63 -3.75
C GLY A 85 1.89 3.28 -3.94
N ILE A 86 2.40 2.22 -3.30
CA ILE A 86 1.82 0.88 -3.38
C ILE A 86 1.32 0.43 -2.02
N GLN A 87 0.04 0.09 -1.95
CA GLN A 87 -0.58 -0.53 -0.80
C GLN A 87 -0.76 -2.03 -1.07
N ALA A 88 0.05 -2.85 -0.39
CA ALA A 88 0.06 -4.31 -0.55
C ALA A 88 -0.18 -5.05 0.78
N THR A 89 -0.74 -4.38 1.79
CA THR A 89 -1.13 -5.03 3.04
C THR A 89 -2.48 -5.73 2.88
N GLY A 90 -2.69 -6.76 3.67
CA GLY A 90 -3.96 -7.47 3.71
C GLY A 90 -3.98 -8.57 4.76
N TRP A 91 -5.17 -9.06 5.05
CA TRP A 91 -5.43 -10.18 5.93
C TRP A 91 -6.53 -11.03 5.33
N GLY A 92 -6.22 -12.30 5.03
CA GLY A 92 -7.19 -13.26 4.50
C GLY A 92 -8.12 -13.77 5.61
N TYR A 93 -9.16 -13.00 5.94
CA TYR A 93 -10.13 -13.35 6.95
C TYR A 93 -11.24 -14.23 6.35
N LEU A 94 -11.46 -15.39 6.96
CA LEU A 94 -12.52 -16.35 6.61
C LEU A 94 -13.34 -16.66 7.86
N SER A 95 -14.65 -16.48 7.76
CA SER A 95 -15.62 -16.83 8.79
C SER A 95 -16.99 -17.04 8.16
N PRO A 96 -17.79 -18.04 8.60
CA PRO A 96 -19.20 -18.10 8.26
C PRO A 96 -19.88 -16.76 8.56
N PHE A 97 -20.78 -16.34 7.70
CA PHE A 97 -21.37 -14.98 7.79
C PHE A 97 -21.98 -14.68 9.17
N LEU A 98 -22.70 -15.65 9.75
CA LEU A 98 -23.34 -15.48 11.06
C LEU A 98 -22.40 -15.58 12.26
N GLU A 99 -21.16 -16.00 12.04
CA GLU A 99 -20.15 -16.17 13.10
C GLU A 99 -19.13 -15.04 13.14
N SER A 100 -19.16 -14.13 12.16
CA SER A 100 -18.28 -12.96 12.15
C SER A 100 -18.62 -12.04 13.31
N THR A 101 -17.65 -11.76 14.17
CA THR A 101 -17.82 -10.90 15.34
C THR A 101 -17.65 -9.42 14.98
N GLU A 102 -18.17 -8.53 15.82
CA GLU A 102 -17.93 -7.08 15.70
C GLU A 102 -16.42 -6.76 15.74
N GLU A 103 -15.66 -7.45 16.61
CA GLU A 103 -14.21 -7.27 16.72
C GLU A 103 -13.50 -7.61 15.40
N ASP A 104 -13.87 -8.72 14.77
CA ASP A 104 -13.31 -9.13 13.48
C ASP A 104 -13.64 -8.12 12.38
N LEU A 105 -14.89 -7.64 12.36
CA LEU A 105 -15.32 -6.63 11.38
C LEU A 105 -14.56 -5.31 11.57
N VAL A 106 -14.41 -4.84 12.80
CA VAL A 106 -13.62 -3.63 13.10
C VAL A 106 -12.18 -3.82 12.67
N LYS A 107 -11.58 -4.97 12.97
CA LYS A 107 -10.18 -5.27 12.63
C LYS A 107 -9.95 -5.30 11.12
N ILE A 108 -10.79 -6.01 10.38
CA ILE A 108 -10.63 -6.11 8.91
C ILE A 108 -10.93 -4.77 8.22
N MET A 109 -11.93 -4.02 8.71
CA MET A 109 -12.24 -2.69 8.21
C MET A 109 -11.09 -1.70 8.45
N ASN A 110 -10.50 -1.70 9.64
CA ASN A 110 -9.35 -0.85 9.93
C ASN A 110 -8.16 -1.18 9.03
N LEU A 111 -7.86 -2.47 8.82
CA LEU A 111 -6.71 -2.92 8.04
C LEU A 111 -6.91 -2.76 6.53
N GLN A 112 -8.10 -3.11 5.99
CA GLN A 112 -8.31 -3.25 4.54
C GLN A 112 -9.18 -2.17 3.90
N PHE A 113 -9.77 -1.29 4.69
CA PHE A 113 -10.56 -0.16 4.18
C PHE A 113 -10.05 1.18 4.72
N LYS A 114 -10.16 1.42 6.04
CA LYS A 114 -9.76 2.69 6.66
C LYS A 114 -8.27 2.98 6.45
N GLY A 115 -7.41 2.00 6.72
CA GLY A 115 -5.97 2.15 6.56
C GLY A 115 -5.55 2.50 5.12
N PRO A 116 -5.95 1.72 4.10
CA PRO A 116 -5.71 2.08 2.70
C PRO A 116 -6.28 3.44 2.32
N TYR A 117 -7.48 3.79 2.77
CA TYR A 117 -8.07 5.10 2.54
C TYR A 117 -7.15 6.23 3.07
N GLN A 118 -6.68 6.11 4.31
CA GLN A 118 -5.75 7.06 4.93
C GLN A 118 -4.38 7.09 4.24
N PHE A 119 -3.90 5.94 3.75
CA PHE A 119 -2.68 5.87 2.93
C PHE A 119 -2.82 6.69 1.66
N PHE A 120 -3.94 6.60 0.95
CA PHE A 120 -4.18 7.42 -0.26
C PHE A 120 -4.23 8.91 0.09
N GLN A 121 -4.91 9.27 1.19
CA GLN A 121 -4.96 10.66 1.66
C GLN A 121 -3.58 11.23 2.00
N SER A 122 -2.65 10.41 2.49
CA SER A 122 -1.28 10.82 2.79
C SER A 122 -0.40 10.91 1.52
N CYS A 123 -0.59 9.98 0.56
CA CYS A 123 0.20 9.94 -0.66
C CYS A 123 -0.15 11.06 -1.65
N ILE A 124 -1.43 11.38 -1.84
CA ILE A 124 -1.90 12.33 -2.86
C ILE A 124 -1.22 13.70 -2.73
N PRO A 125 -1.16 14.36 -1.55
CA PRO A 125 -0.49 15.66 -1.44
C PRO A 125 1.03 15.60 -1.64
N ALA A 126 1.64 14.42 -1.51
CA ALA A 126 3.06 14.17 -1.73
C ALA A 126 3.42 14.02 -3.23
N MET A 127 2.41 13.81 -4.10
CA MET A 127 2.55 13.61 -5.55
C MET A 127 2.35 14.93 -6.32
N LYS A 128 3.23 15.93 -6.07
CA LYS A 128 3.08 17.29 -6.59
C LYS A 128 3.10 17.40 -8.13
N ASP A 129 3.78 16.49 -8.78
CA ASP A 129 3.94 16.46 -10.25
C ASP A 129 3.16 15.29 -10.88
N GLY A 130 2.05 14.88 -10.24
CA GLY A 130 1.35 13.65 -10.57
C GLY A 130 2.05 12.40 -10.01
N GLY A 131 1.46 11.23 -10.23
CA GLY A 131 1.99 9.97 -9.71
C GLY A 131 1.05 8.79 -9.91
N ASN A 132 1.45 7.64 -9.38
CA ASN A 132 0.65 6.42 -9.47
C ASN A 132 0.39 5.84 -8.07
N ILE A 133 -0.87 5.62 -7.73
CA ILE A 133 -1.28 4.91 -6.53
C ILE A 133 -1.80 3.53 -6.94
N ILE A 134 -1.21 2.49 -6.37
CA ILE A 134 -1.54 1.11 -6.69
C ILE A 134 -2.07 0.42 -5.44
N GLN A 135 -3.32 -0.05 -5.51
CA GLN A 135 -3.96 -0.88 -4.50
C GLN A 135 -3.93 -2.34 -4.95
N ILE A 136 -3.35 -3.23 -4.13
CA ILE A 136 -3.47 -4.66 -4.37
C ILE A 136 -4.86 -5.12 -3.94
N SER A 137 -5.68 -5.43 -4.92
CA SER A 137 -7.04 -5.92 -4.74
C SER A 137 -7.07 -7.45 -4.60
N SER A 138 -8.19 -8.06 -4.95
CA SER A 138 -8.40 -9.50 -4.99
C SER A 138 -9.40 -9.85 -6.08
N ALA A 139 -9.28 -11.03 -6.68
CA ALA A 139 -10.32 -11.57 -7.56
C ALA A 139 -11.68 -11.64 -6.84
N THR A 140 -11.67 -11.82 -5.52
CA THR A 140 -12.89 -11.88 -4.71
C THR A 140 -13.61 -10.54 -4.53
N ALA A 141 -13.05 -9.44 -5.03
CA ALA A 141 -13.80 -8.20 -5.17
C ALA A 141 -14.95 -8.31 -6.21
N THR A 142 -14.88 -9.30 -7.12
CA THR A 142 -15.85 -9.53 -8.19
C THR A 142 -16.46 -10.93 -8.18
N ILE A 143 -15.71 -11.96 -7.77
CA ILE A 143 -16.22 -13.33 -7.64
C ILE A 143 -16.66 -13.60 -6.20
N MET A 144 -17.64 -14.47 -6.02
CA MET A 144 -18.15 -14.82 -4.69
C MET A 144 -17.58 -16.15 -4.21
N LEU A 145 -17.16 -16.15 -2.94
CA LEU A 145 -16.70 -17.33 -2.23
C LEU A 145 -17.38 -17.40 -0.86
N ASP A 146 -17.70 -18.61 -0.42
CA ASP A 146 -18.27 -18.85 0.91
C ASP A 146 -17.28 -18.39 2.01
N ASN A 147 -17.82 -17.96 3.12
CA ASN A 147 -17.08 -17.53 4.30
C ASN A 147 -16.14 -16.32 4.11
N HIS A 148 -16.26 -15.56 3.01
CA HIS A 148 -15.40 -14.43 2.68
C HIS A 148 -16.10 -13.07 2.77
N ALA A 149 -17.32 -12.97 3.29
CA ALA A 149 -18.16 -11.77 3.19
C ALA A 149 -17.45 -10.49 3.62
N ALA A 150 -16.85 -10.46 4.82
CA ALA A 150 -16.16 -9.27 5.31
C ALA A 150 -14.90 -8.93 4.48
N TYR A 151 -14.11 -9.94 4.10
CA TYR A 151 -12.94 -9.75 3.23
C TYR A 151 -13.34 -9.19 1.87
N MET A 152 -14.32 -9.81 1.21
CA MET A 152 -14.81 -9.40 -0.11
C MET A 152 -15.40 -7.99 -0.08
N GLY A 153 -16.19 -7.69 0.96
CA GLY A 153 -16.78 -6.37 1.15
C GLY A 153 -15.73 -5.26 1.26
N THR A 154 -14.66 -5.50 2.03
CA THR A 154 -13.57 -4.51 2.15
C THR A 154 -12.80 -4.34 0.84
N LYS A 155 -12.52 -5.41 0.10
CA LYS A 155 -11.83 -5.35 -1.20
C LYS A 155 -12.67 -4.64 -2.28
N ALA A 156 -13.94 -4.98 -2.40
CA ALA A 156 -14.86 -4.30 -3.32
C ALA A 156 -15.01 -2.81 -2.97
N GLY A 157 -15.15 -2.50 -1.67
CA GLY A 157 -15.27 -1.13 -1.19
C GLY A 157 -14.05 -0.28 -1.52
N ILE A 158 -12.85 -0.76 -1.23
CA ILE A 158 -11.61 0.00 -1.50
C ILE A 158 -11.33 0.12 -3.01
N ASP A 159 -11.71 -0.86 -3.83
CA ASP A 159 -11.63 -0.77 -5.28
C ASP A 159 -12.53 0.35 -5.83
N HIS A 160 -13.69 0.58 -5.21
CA HIS A 160 -14.55 1.70 -5.58
C HIS A 160 -13.94 3.04 -5.16
N VAL A 161 -13.35 3.12 -3.97
CA VAL A 161 -12.64 4.32 -3.49
C VAL A 161 -11.52 4.72 -4.45
N ILE A 162 -10.68 3.77 -4.91
CA ILE A 162 -9.57 4.08 -5.83
C ILE A 162 -10.07 4.63 -7.18
N ARG A 163 -11.22 4.13 -7.67
CA ARG A 163 -11.85 4.68 -8.89
C ARG A 163 -12.34 6.12 -8.69
N THR A 164 -12.91 6.42 -7.52
CA THR A 164 -13.32 7.79 -7.16
C THR A 164 -12.12 8.73 -7.12
N ILE A 165 -11.01 8.31 -6.48
CA ILE A 165 -9.76 9.06 -6.44
C ILE A 165 -9.21 9.31 -7.85
N ALA A 166 -9.22 8.29 -8.71
CA ALA A 166 -8.76 8.43 -10.10
C ALA A 166 -9.60 9.44 -10.89
N ASN A 167 -10.91 9.56 -10.59
CA ASN A 167 -11.77 10.57 -11.19
C ASN A 167 -11.49 11.98 -10.62
N GLU A 168 -11.37 12.10 -9.29
CA GLU A 168 -11.17 13.41 -8.62
C GLU A 168 -9.80 14.03 -8.93
N PHE A 169 -8.75 13.21 -9.01
CA PHE A 169 -7.36 13.66 -9.15
C PHE A 169 -6.75 13.39 -10.53
N GLY A 170 -7.53 12.85 -11.48
CA GLY A 170 -7.04 12.51 -12.81
C GLY A 170 -6.43 13.70 -13.58
N GLU A 171 -7.02 14.89 -13.44
CA GLU A 171 -6.52 16.13 -14.09
C GLU A 171 -5.18 16.60 -13.51
N THR A 172 -4.86 16.22 -12.26
CA THR A 172 -3.56 16.54 -11.65
C THR A 172 -2.45 15.56 -12.04
N GLY A 173 -2.73 14.60 -12.91
CA GLY A 173 -1.77 13.57 -13.34
C GLY A 173 -1.62 12.40 -12.38
N ILE A 174 -2.46 12.27 -11.34
CA ILE A 174 -2.50 11.11 -10.46
C ILE A 174 -3.33 9.98 -11.10
N ARG A 175 -2.82 8.76 -11.05
CA ARG A 175 -3.42 7.55 -11.60
C ARG A 175 -3.54 6.47 -10.54
#